data_42af1b220a6adea2565758e0492446d2
#
_entry.id   42af1b220a6adea2565758e0492446d2
#
_cell.length_a   1.000
_cell.length_b   1.000
_cell.length_c   1.000
_cell.angle_alpha   90.00
_cell.angle_beta   90.00
_cell.angle_gamma   90.00
#
_symmetry.space_group_name_H-M   'P 1'
#
loop_
_entity.id
_entity.type
_entity.pdbx_description
1 polymer ?
#
loop_
_entity_poly.entity_id
_entity_poly.type
_entity_poly.pdbx_seq_one_letter_code
_entity_poly.pdbx_strand_id
1 'polypeptide(L)'
;MNIYDRIKTMSDEMAGDLTAQRRDFHKYAEPGWFEMRTSSIIARKLTELGYEVLVGDQVCKKDSRMGVPSEEKLEEQYERAVAQGADPEFVKYTKGGMTGVIGILRCGEGPTVAMRFDIDALGVFEEHDPSHRPAKEGFNSVNEGFMHACGHDGHATIGLGVAKVLMSIKDQLHGTVKLIFQPAEEGVRGAKSIVDNGHLDGVDYMIGSHVTNKKEDDPAVVIPGSYGSLAMTKYDVIFHGKSAHAGGSPEVGRNVMLAVGTAILNLYAIPRHSGGVSRVNVGTVVAGSGRNVIADEAKMEIEVRGETTEINEYMKNYAVNIIESAAKMHGCTCEMKLMGAANSLASSEALMERVKRVCEEDLHLPVAKEMSSKNGGSEDVSYMMNRVQEQGGQATFMRVLTHEAGPGHSRIFDIDEQVLPNAVKIFCGVVYDIMH
;
A
#
# COMPACT_ATOMS: atom_id res chain seq x y z
N MET A 1 13.50 -33.10 -13.82
CA MET A 1 13.78 -31.71 -13.34
C MET A 1 13.09 -31.56 -11.99
N ASN A 2 13.82 -31.19 -10.97
CA ASN A 2 13.25 -30.85 -9.65
C ASN A 2 12.28 -29.64 -9.81
N ILE A 3 11.27 -29.54 -8.96
CA ILE A 3 10.28 -28.43 -9.04
C ILE A 3 10.95 -27.06 -8.84
N TYR A 4 11.90 -26.94 -7.94
CA TYR A 4 12.66 -25.70 -7.77
C TYR A 4 13.45 -25.32 -9.05
N ASP A 5 14.03 -26.29 -9.76
CA ASP A 5 14.68 -26.03 -11.06
C ASP A 5 13.69 -25.57 -12.11
N ARG A 6 12.46 -26.14 -12.10
CA ARG A 6 11.38 -25.70 -12.99
C ARG A 6 10.96 -24.28 -12.69
N ILE A 7 10.79 -23.92 -11.40
CA ILE A 7 10.47 -22.57 -10.96
C ILE A 7 11.55 -21.59 -11.44
N LYS A 8 12.83 -21.91 -11.23
CA LYS A 8 13.96 -21.08 -11.69
C LYS A 8 13.93 -20.87 -13.20
N THR A 9 13.86 -21.94 -13.96
CA THR A 9 13.87 -21.89 -15.44
C THR A 9 12.71 -21.04 -15.96
N MET A 10 11.48 -21.30 -15.50
CA MET A 10 10.31 -20.56 -15.96
C MET A 10 10.40 -19.07 -15.60
N SER A 11 10.89 -18.74 -14.40
CA SER A 11 11.04 -17.35 -13.97
C SER A 11 12.08 -16.60 -14.82
N ASP A 12 13.20 -17.27 -15.19
CA ASP A 12 14.21 -16.68 -16.05
C ASP A 12 13.73 -16.51 -17.50
N GLU A 13 13.04 -17.52 -18.05
CA GLU A 13 12.50 -17.47 -19.41
C GLU A 13 11.45 -16.35 -19.60
N MET A 14 10.73 -15.96 -18.54
CA MET A 14 9.73 -14.89 -18.62
C MET A 14 10.30 -13.48 -18.33
N ALA A 15 11.60 -13.31 -18.10
CA ALA A 15 12.17 -12.01 -17.74
C ALA A 15 11.81 -10.87 -18.71
N GLY A 16 11.81 -11.16 -20.02
CA GLY A 16 11.40 -10.19 -21.05
C GLY A 16 9.91 -9.81 -20.96
N ASP A 17 9.04 -10.78 -20.72
CA ASP A 17 7.60 -10.56 -20.53
C ASP A 17 7.33 -9.72 -19.28
N LEU A 18 8.05 -10.03 -18.17
CA LEU A 18 7.95 -9.26 -16.92
C LEU A 18 8.40 -7.82 -17.12
N THR A 19 9.53 -7.61 -17.80
CA THR A 19 10.01 -6.25 -18.13
C THR A 19 8.97 -5.49 -18.94
N ALA A 20 8.42 -6.07 -19.99
CA ALA A 20 7.41 -5.44 -20.83
C ALA A 20 6.13 -5.10 -20.02
N GLN A 21 5.68 -6.01 -19.15
CA GLN A 21 4.50 -5.78 -18.31
C GLN A 21 4.74 -4.68 -17.27
N ARG A 22 5.91 -4.67 -16.60
CA ARG A 22 6.28 -3.62 -15.65
C ARG A 22 6.27 -2.25 -16.32
N ARG A 23 6.86 -2.14 -17.50
CA ARG A 23 6.94 -0.90 -18.26
C ARG A 23 5.58 -0.42 -18.77
N ASP A 24 4.65 -1.34 -19.07
CA ASP A 24 3.26 -0.97 -19.37
C ASP A 24 2.56 -0.37 -18.15
N PHE A 25 2.68 -0.97 -16.96
CA PHE A 25 2.13 -0.40 -15.74
C PHE A 25 2.79 0.94 -15.37
N HIS A 26 4.12 1.04 -15.50
CA HIS A 26 4.85 2.29 -15.25
C HIS A 26 4.34 3.43 -16.15
N LYS A 27 4.19 3.15 -17.43
CA LYS A 27 3.74 4.12 -18.44
C LYS A 27 2.33 4.66 -18.18
N TYR A 28 1.46 3.83 -17.65
CA TYR A 28 0.08 4.20 -17.35
C TYR A 28 -0.17 4.26 -15.84
N ALA A 29 0.73 4.93 -15.12
CA ALA A 29 0.70 5.06 -13.67
C ALA A 29 -0.64 5.61 -13.15
N GLU A 30 -1.23 4.92 -12.16
CA GLU A 30 -2.54 5.22 -11.58
C GLU A 30 -2.42 5.26 -10.03
N PRO A 31 -2.63 6.42 -9.39
CA PRO A 31 -2.62 6.53 -7.93
C PRO A 31 -3.74 5.78 -7.22
N GLY A 32 -3.60 5.63 -5.92
CA GLY A 32 -4.54 4.89 -5.08
C GLY A 32 -6.00 5.30 -5.25
N TRP A 33 -6.85 4.29 -5.45
CA TRP A 33 -8.27 4.31 -5.84
C TRP A 33 -8.52 4.70 -7.30
N PHE A 34 -7.47 4.93 -8.10
CA PHE A 34 -7.54 5.21 -9.53
C PHE A 34 -6.95 4.09 -10.40
N GLU A 35 -6.53 2.97 -9.83
CA GLU A 35 -5.84 1.85 -10.48
C GLU A 35 -6.78 1.01 -11.38
N MET A 36 -7.66 1.70 -12.13
CA MET A 36 -8.78 1.08 -12.85
C MET A 36 -8.31 0.29 -14.06
N ARG A 37 -7.36 0.84 -14.83
CA ARG A 37 -6.72 0.14 -15.95
C ARG A 37 -5.88 -1.03 -15.44
N THR A 38 -5.01 -0.78 -14.48
CA THR A 38 -4.11 -1.77 -13.88
C THR A 38 -4.90 -2.97 -13.33
N SER A 39 -5.93 -2.72 -12.51
CA SER A 39 -6.80 -3.75 -11.96
C SER A 39 -7.51 -4.58 -13.03
N SER A 40 -8.02 -3.91 -14.06
CA SER A 40 -8.74 -4.61 -15.15
C SER A 40 -7.84 -5.54 -15.95
N ILE A 41 -6.60 -5.13 -16.22
CA ILE A 41 -5.58 -5.94 -16.89
C ILE A 41 -5.15 -7.12 -16.02
N ILE A 42 -4.94 -6.90 -14.72
CA ILE A 42 -4.60 -7.97 -13.77
C ILE A 42 -5.73 -9.01 -13.74
N ALA A 43 -6.98 -8.57 -13.60
CA ALA A 43 -8.13 -9.47 -13.58
C ALA A 43 -8.25 -10.30 -14.87
N ARG A 44 -8.05 -9.69 -16.04
CA ARG A 44 -8.00 -10.38 -17.33
C ARG A 44 -6.93 -11.46 -17.37
N LYS A 45 -5.69 -11.12 -17.03
CA LYS A 45 -4.56 -12.05 -17.05
C LYS A 45 -4.73 -13.23 -16.08
N LEU A 46 -5.25 -12.99 -14.89
CA LEU A 46 -5.56 -14.06 -13.93
C LEU A 46 -6.66 -14.99 -14.45
N THR A 47 -7.70 -14.44 -15.09
CA THR A 47 -8.77 -15.21 -15.71
C THR A 47 -8.25 -16.09 -16.85
N GLU A 48 -7.40 -15.54 -17.72
CA GLU A 48 -6.76 -16.27 -18.82
C GLU A 48 -5.85 -17.41 -18.33
N LEU A 49 -5.20 -17.21 -17.18
CA LEU A 49 -4.43 -18.25 -16.50
C LEU A 49 -5.30 -19.31 -15.83
N GLY A 50 -6.62 -19.11 -15.66
CA GLY A 50 -7.54 -20.06 -15.07
C GLY A 50 -7.73 -19.94 -13.56
N TYR A 51 -7.42 -18.78 -12.95
CA TYR A 51 -7.75 -18.47 -11.57
C TYR A 51 -9.24 -18.15 -11.41
N GLU A 52 -9.80 -18.45 -10.25
CA GLU A 52 -11.04 -17.83 -9.78
C GLU A 52 -10.71 -16.39 -9.41
N VAL A 53 -11.38 -15.39 -10.02
CA VAL A 53 -11.03 -13.98 -9.87
C VAL A 53 -12.14 -13.20 -9.18
N LEU A 54 -11.80 -12.55 -8.07
CA LEU A 54 -12.66 -11.59 -7.38
C LEU A 54 -12.22 -10.17 -7.73
N VAL A 55 -13.19 -9.27 -7.94
CA VAL A 55 -12.95 -7.89 -8.36
C VAL A 55 -13.87 -6.92 -7.65
N GLY A 56 -13.45 -5.68 -7.52
CA GLY A 56 -14.32 -4.59 -7.08
C GLY A 56 -14.81 -4.75 -5.63
N ASP A 57 -16.11 -4.71 -5.43
CA ASP A 57 -16.78 -4.84 -4.12
C ASP A 57 -16.69 -6.24 -3.52
N GLN A 58 -16.40 -7.24 -4.33
CA GLN A 58 -16.07 -8.57 -3.83
C GLN A 58 -14.74 -8.57 -3.07
N VAL A 59 -13.84 -7.62 -3.32
CA VAL A 59 -12.50 -7.54 -2.71
C VAL A 59 -12.45 -6.49 -1.63
N CYS A 60 -12.89 -5.27 -1.91
CA CYS A 60 -12.79 -4.13 -1.00
C CYS A 60 -14.13 -3.81 -0.34
N LYS A 61 -14.18 -3.82 1.00
CA LYS A 61 -15.35 -3.34 1.74
C LYS A 61 -15.47 -1.82 1.62
N LYS A 62 -16.57 -1.36 1.01
CA LYS A 62 -16.78 0.05 0.64
C LYS A 62 -16.54 1.02 1.81
N ASP A 63 -17.14 0.72 2.96
CA ASP A 63 -17.12 1.62 4.13
C ASP A 63 -15.80 1.59 4.92
N SER A 64 -14.90 0.67 4.60
CA SER A 64 -13.59 0.55 5.25
C SER A 64 -12.46 1.17 4.41
N ARG A 65 -12.76 1.71 3.24
CA ARG A 65 -11.80 2.43 2.40
C ARG A 65 -11.51 3.81 2.98
N MET A 66 -10.25 4.19 3.02
CA MET A 66 -9.81 5.47 3.55
C MET A 66 -9.34 6.41 2.43
N GLY A 67 -9.50 7.72 2.62
CA GLY A 67 -9.00 8.71 1.69
C GLY A 67 -9.53 8.56 0.25
N VAL A 68 -10.76 8.08 0.09
CA VAL A 68 -11.38 7.92 -1.23
C VAL A 68 -11.62 9.29 -1.85
N PRO A 69 -11.18 9.52 -3.12
CA PRO A 69 -11.44 10.78 -3.85
C PRO A 69 -12.92 11.06 -4.06
N SER A 70 -13.22 12.26 -4.57
CA SER A 70 -14.61 12.62 -4.93
C SER A 70 -15.11 11.76 -6.11
N GLU A 71 -16.44 11.59 -6.18
CA GLU A 71 -17.07 10.82 -7.27
C GLU A 71 -16.73 11.40 -8.65
N GLU A 72 -16.67 12.74 -8.77
CA GLU A 72 -16.28 13.43 -9.99
C GLU A 72 -14.88 13.04 -10.46
N LYS A 73 -13.90 13.05 -9.54
CA LYS A 73 -12.52 12.62 -9.85
C LYS A 73 -12.43 11.13 -10.19
N LEU A 74 -13.20 10.29 -9.50
CA LEU A 74 -13.23 8.86 -9.79
C LEU A 74 -13.81 8.57 -11.18
N GLU A 75 -14.84 9.28 -11.62
CA GLU A 75 -15.40 9.12 -12.96
C GLU A 75 -14.45 9.64 -14.04
N GLU A 76 -13.81 10.80 -13.85
CA GLU A 76 -12.76 11.31 -14.74
C GLU A 76 -11.64 10.27 -14.96
N GLN A 77 -11.18 9.64 -13.88
CA GLN A 77 -10.11 8.65 -13.95
C GLN A 77 -10.60 7.33 -14.57
N TYR A 78 -11.87 6.98 -14.39
CA TYR A 78 -12.49 5.85 -15.07
C TYR A 78 -12.51 6.05 -16.60
N GLU A 79 -12.93 7.23 -17.07
CA GLU A 79 -12.93 7.56 -18.50
C GLU A 79 -11.50 7.53 -19.07
N ARG A 80 -10.52 8.06 -18.34
CA ARG A 80 -9.11 7.96 -18.70
C ARG A 80 -8.65 6.51 -18.83
N ALA A 81 -8.94 5.66 -17.85
CA ALA A 81 -8.55 4.26 -17.86
C ALA A 81 -9.11 3.53 -19.09
N VAL A 82 -10.39 3.76 -19.42
CA VAL A 82 -11.03 3.20 -20.63
C VAL A 82 -10.34 3.68 -21.91
N ALA A 83 -10.05 4.98 -22.01
CA ALA A 83 -9.36 5.57 -23.17
C ALA A 83 -7.92 5.04 -23.34
N GLN A 84 -7.28 4.63 -22.25
CA GLN A 84 -5.92 4.08 -22.22
C GLN A 84 -5.87 2.55 -22.36
N GLY A 85 -6.98 1.89 -22.69
CA GLY A 85 -7.01 0.47 -22.99
C GLY A 85 -7.18 -0.42 -21.76
N ALA A 86 -7.94 0.02 -20.76
CA ALA A 86 -8.44 -0.85 -19.71
C ALA A 86 -9.26 -2.01 -20.31
N ASP A 87 -9.20 -3.20 -19.70
CA ASP A 87 -9.96 -4.34 -20.18
C ASP A 87 -11.46 -4.08 -20.07
N PRO A 88 -12.24 -4.15 -21.19
CA PRO A 88 -13.64 -3.74 -21.22
C PRO A 88 -14.58 -4.66 -20.40
N GLU A 89 -14.18 -5.89 -20.14
CA GLU A 89 -14.95 -6.81 -19.30
C GLU A 89 -14.79 -6.52 -17.82
N PHE A 90 -13.58 -6.14 -17.38
CA PHE A 90 -13.25 -5.99 -15.97
C PHE A 90 -13.29 -4.53 -15.47
N VAL A 91 -13.01 -3.54 -16.32
CA VAL A 91 -12.97 -2.13 -15.89
C VAL A 91 -14.27 -1.65 -15.26
N LYS A 92 -15.41 -2.16 -15.65
CA LYS A 92 -16.73 -1.81 -15.08
C LYS A 92 -16.84 -2.07 -13.57
N TYR A 93 -16.08 -3.05 -13.04
CA TYR A 93 -16.07 -3.38 -11.61
C TYR A 93 -15.21 -2.44 -10.78
N THR A 94 -14.39 -1.60 -11.41
CA THR A 94 -13.51 -0.65 -10.74
C THR A 94 -14.17 0.71 -10.47
N LYS A 95 -15.40 0.92 -10.96
CA LYS A 95 -16.15 2.16 -10.76
C LYS A 95 -16.22 2.55 -9.28
N GLY A 96 -16.10 3.85 -9.01
CA GLY A 96 -16.09 4.36 -7.65
C GLY A 96 -14.80 4.03 -6.87
N GLY A 97 -13.70 3.69 -7.56
CA GLY A 97 -12.41 3.34 -6.94
C GLY A 97 -12.38 1.95 -6.29
N MET A 98 -13.15 1.01 -6.80
CA MET A 98 -13.18 -0.37 -6.31
C MET A 98 -12.14 -1.20 -7.07
N THR A 99 -10.85 -0.92 -6.85
CA THR A 99 -9.75 -1.35 -7.70
C THR A 99 -8.97 -2.56 -7.18
N GLY A 100 -9.43 -3.24 -6.12
CA GLY A 100 -8.83 -4.48 -5.63
C GLY A 100 -9.11 -5.68 -6.53
N VAL A 101 -8.13 -6.59 -6.65
CA VAL A 101 -8.26 -7.86 -7.37
C VAL A 101 -7.70 -9.00 -6.52
N ILE A 102 -8.39 -10.14 -6.47
CA ILE A 102 -7.86 -11.37 -5.84
C ILE A 102 -7.98 -12.52 -6.82
N GLY A 103 -6.85 -13.19 -7.10
CA GLY A 103 -6.81 -14.47 -7.80
C GLY A 103 -6.75 -15.63 -6.81
N ILE A 104 -7.64 -16.61 -6.94
CA ILE A 104 -7.69 -17.79 -6.08
C ILE A 104 -7.37 -19.04 -6.90
N LEU A 105 -6.37 -19.80 -6.44
CA LEU A 105 -6.00 -21.09 -7.01
C LEU A 105 -6.26 -22.18 -5.97
N ARG A 106 -7.20 -23.09 -6.28
CA ARG A 106 -7.54 -24.21 -5.41
C ARG A 106 -6.80 -25.47 -5.86
N CYS A 107 -6.03 -26.05 -4.96
CA CYS A 107 -5.17 -27.22 -5.18
C CYS A 107 -5.55 -28.41 -4.28
N GLY A 108 -6.79 -28.48 -3.80
CA GLY A 108 -7.25 -29.54 -2.89
C GLY A 108 -7.20 -29.14 -1.41
N GLU A 109 -7.13 -30.13 -0.52
CA GLU A 109 -7.00 -29.92 0.93
C GLU A 109 -5.56 -29.51 1.27
N GLY A 110 -5.39 -28.63 2.24
CA GLY A 110 -4.09 -28.13 2.70
C GLY A 110 -4.15 -26.70 3.19
N PRO A 111 -2.98 -26.08 3.45
CA PRO A 111 -2.93 -24.71 3.98
C PRO A 111 -3.41 -23.66 2.99
N THR A 112 -3.88 -22.53 3.52
CA THR A 112 -4.18 -21.34 2.72
C THR A 112 -3.01 -20.36 2.81
N VAL A 113 -2.41 -20.06 1.66
CA VAL A 113 -1.31 -19.09 1.52
C VAL A 113 -1.80 -17.86 0.78
N ALA A 114 -1.71 -16.69 1.41
CA ALA A 114 -1.98 -15.41 0.78
C ALA A 114 -0.69 -14.69 0.43
N MET A 115 -0.64 -14.08 -0.74
CA MET A 115 0.46 -13.21 -1.17
C MET A 115 -0.10 -11.83 -1.55
N ARG A 116 0.59 -10.77 -1.13
CA ARG A 116 0.17 -9.39 -1.37
C ARG A 116 1.11 -8.66 -2.31
N PHE A 117 0.53 -7.99 -3.28
CA PHE A 117 1.18 -7.11 -4.25
C PHE A 117 0.39 -5.81 -4.31
N ASP A 118 0.97 -4.69 -3.92
CA ASP A 118 0.38 -3.37 -4.12
C ASP A 118 0.51 -2.94 -5.58
N ILE A 119 -0.40 -2.06 -6.01
CA ILE A 119 -0.54 -1.76 -7.46
C ILE A 119 -0.66 -0.27 -7.77
N ASP A 120 -0.69 0.59 -6.76
CA ASP A 120 -0.91 2.02 -6.94
C ASP A 120 0.38 2.82 -7.17
N ALA A 121 0.21 3.97 -7.83
CA ALA A 121 1.26 4.94 -8.08
C ALA A 121 1.16 6.14 -7.12
N LEU A 122 2.09 7.06 -7.24
CA LEU A 122 2.19 8.29 -6.47
C LEU A 122 1.82 9.53 -7.30
N GLY A 123 1.39 10.60 -6.62
CA GLY A 123 1.23 11.93 -7.17
C GLY A 123 2.59 12.64 -7.34
N VAL A 124 3.43 12.14 -8.23
CA VAL A 124 4.77 12.65 -8.50
C VAL A 124 4.90 12.98 -9.99
N PHE A 125 5.46 14.15 -10.30
CA PHE A 125 5.83 14.51 -11.67
C PHE A 125 7.12 13.80 -12.05
N GLU A 126 7.05 12.86 -12.99
CA GLU A 126 8.19 12.10 -13.46
C GLU A 126 9.16 12.97 -14.28
N GLU A 127 10.45 12.64 -14.23
CA GLU A 127 11.48 13.31 -15.03
C GLU A 127 11.39 12.88 -16.49
N HIS A 128 11.42 13.87 -17.39
CA HIS A 128 11.37 13.67 -18.85
C HIS A 128 12.74 13.80 -19.54
N ASP A 129 13.79 14.16 -18.80
CA ASP A 129 15.14 14.24 -19.35
C ASP A 129 15.66 12.84 -19.74
N PRO A 130 16.34 12.67 -20.88
CA PRO A 130 16.89 11.38 -21.30
C PRO A 130 17.96 10.77 -20.37
N SER A 131 18.42 11.47 -19.36
CA SER A 131 19.24 10.88 -18.30
C SER A 131 18.41 9.92 -17.40
N HIS A 132 17.10 10.09 -17.35
CA HIS A 132 16.17 9.17 -16.71
C HIS A 132 15.82 8.02 -17.66
N ARG A 133 16.12 6.77 -17.27
CA ARG A 133 15.95 5.59 -18.14
C ARG A 133 14.52 5.45 -18.70
N PRO A 134 13.42 5.56 -17.88
CA PRO A 134 12.06 5.53 -18.41
C PRO A 134 11.81 6.52 -19.56
N ALA A 135 12.27 7.76 -19.42
CA ALA A 135 12.16 8.77 -20.48
C ALA A 135 12.99 8.40 -21.70
N LYS A 136 14.24 7.95 -21.50
CA LYS A 136 15.14 7.52 -22.57
C LYS A 136 14.59 6.35 -23.39
N GLU A 137 13.96 5.39 -22.73
CA GLU A 137 13.46 4.15 -23.34
C GLU A 137 11.96 4.20 -23.68
N GLY A 138 11.30 5.35 -23.44
CA GLY A 138 9.92 5.63 -23.89
C GLY A 138 8.82 4.95 -23.09
N PHE A 139 9.08 4.62 -21.82
CA PHE A 139 8.09 4.05 -20.92
C PHE A 139 7.77 4.92 -19.67
N ASN A 140 8.29 6.15 -19.62
CA ASN A 140 7.88 7.12 -18.61
C ASN A 140 6.36 7.37 -18.62
N SER A 141 5.81 7.78 -17.51
CA SER A 141 4.37 7.96 -17.34
C SER A 141 3.78 8.95 -18.35
N VAL A 142 2.70 8.55 -19.01
CA VAL A 142 1.88 9.43 -19.86
C VAL A 142 0.77 10.13 -19.05
N ASN A 143 0.60 9.78 -17.79
CA ASN A 143 -0.33 10.38 -16.86
C ASN A 143 0.41 11.49 -16.08
N GLU A 144 0.44 12.69 -16.64
CA GLU A 144 1.16 13.81 -16.03
C GLU A 144 0.80 14.03 -14.57
N GLY A 145 1.82 14.15 -13.72
CA GLY A 145 1.67 14.27 -12.27
C GLY A 145 1.51 12.94 -11.53
N PHE A 146 1.53 11.79 -12.22
CA PHE A 146 1.48 10.47 -11.63
C PHE A 146 2.66 9.61 -12.08
N MET A 147 3.29 8.91 -11.14
CA MET A 147 4.47 8.09 -11.40
C MET A 147 4.53 6.90 -10.44
N HIS A 148 4.95 5.73 -10.91
CA HIS A 148 5.37 4.64 -10.04
C HIS A 148 6.74 4.93 -9.42
N ALA A 149 6.76 5.75 -8.38
CA ALA A 149 7.98 6.19 -7.69
C ALA A 149 8.28 5.37 -6.42
N CYS A 150 7.62 4.20 -6.25
CA CYS A 150 7.83 3.27 -5.14
C CYS A 150 8.01 1.80 -5.59
N GLY A 151 7.91 1.52 -6.91
CA GLY A 151 8.15 0.18 -7.46
C GLY A 151 6.93 -0.74 -7.48
N HIS A 152 5.72 -0.22 -7.22
CA HIS A 152 4.49 -1.04 -7.21
C HIS A 152 4.11 -1.58 -8.60
N ASP A 153 4.55 -0.96 -9.69
CA ASP A 153 4.53 -1.51 -11.05
C ASP A 153 5.32 -2.84 -11.14
N GLY A 154 6.46 -2.91 -10.45
CA GLY A 154 7.23 -4.13 -10.27
C GLY A 154 6.48 -5.15 -9.41
N HIS A 155 5.87 -4.73 -8.30
CA HIS A 155 5.12 -5.64 -7.41
C HIS A 155 3.92 -6.27 -8.12
N ALA A 156 3.11 -5.48 -8.82
CA ALA A 156 2.00 -5.99 -9.64
C ALA A 156 2.48 -7.01 -10.69
N THR A 157 3.60 -6.72 -11.33
CA THR A 157 4.21 -7.59 -12.34
C THR A 157 4.75 -8.88 -11.73
N ILE A 158 5.41 -8.81 -10.57
CA ILE A 158 5.86 -10.00 -9.81
C ILE A 158 4.65 -10.88 -9.50
N GLY A 159 3.54 -10.31 -9.03
CA GLY A 159 2.30 -11.04 -8.74
C GLY A 159 1.76 -11.81 -9.95
N LEU A 160 1.78 -11.21 -11.14
CA LEU A 160 1.39 -11.88 -12.40
C LEU A 160 2.38 -12.99 -12.80
N GLY A 161 3.69 -12.78 -12.61
CA GLY A 161 4.71 -13.80 -12.81
C GLY A 161 4.52 -15.00 -11.88
N VAL A 162 4.27 -14.74 -10.58
CA VAL A 162 3.93 -15.76 -9.59
C VAL A 162 2.69 -16.53 -10.00
N ALA A 163 1.64 -15.86 -10.46
CA ALA A 163 0.43 -16.50 -10.96
C ALA A 163 0.72 -17.51 -12.07
N LYS A 164 1.52 -17.11 -13.06
CA LYS A 164 1.89 -17.97 -14.21
C LYS A 164 2.69 -19.20 -13.78
N VAL A 165 3.67 -19.04 -12.89
CA VAL A 165 4.51 -20.15 -12.41
C VAL A 165 3.69 -21.10 -11.52
N LEU A 166 2.94 -20.60 -10.52
CA LEU A 166 2.14 -21.46 -9.63
C LEU A 166 1.07 -22.25 -10.39
N MET A 167 0.41 -21.65 -11.38
CA MET A 167 -0.54 -22.38 -12.23
C MET A 167 0.14 -23.52 -12.96
N SER A 168 1.39 -23.35 -13.42
CA SER A 168 2.12 -24.40 -14.16
C SER A 168 2.50 -25.60 -13.30
N ILE A 169 2.61 -25.41 -11.97
CA ILE A 169 2.95 -26.47 -11.01
C ILE A 169 1.77 -26.84 -10.10
N LYS A 170 0.54 -26.43 -10.47
CA LYS A 170 -0.68 -26.62 -9.66
C LYS A 170 -0.83 -28.04 -9.12
N ASP A 171 -0.55 -29.05 -9.95
CA ASP A 171 -0.70 -30.46 -9.62
C ASP A 171 0.32 -30.95 -8.56
N GLN A 172 1.28 -30.10 -8.18
CA GLN A 172 2.30 -30.36 -7.15
C GLN A 172 1.99 -29.60 -5.85
N LEU A 173 0.88 -28.88 -5.78
CA LEU A 173 0.46 -28.06 -4.65
C LEU A 173 -0.77 -28.65 -3.97
N HIS A 174 -0.86 -28.46 -2.65
CA HIS A 174 -2.02 -28.80 -1.83
C HIS A 174 -2.51 -27.58 -1.07
N GLY A 175 -3.84 -27.37 -0.99
CA GLY A 175 -4.42 -26.21 -0.28
C GLY A 175 -4.93 -25.12 -1.21
N THR A 176 -4.85 -23.87 -0.78
CA THR A 176 -5.37 -22.72 -1.52
C THR A 176 -4.34 -21.59 -1.57
N VAL A 177 -4.10 -21.05 -2.77
CA VAL A 177 -3.33 -19.82 -2.97
C VAL A 177 -4.28 -18.65 -3.19
N LYS A 178 -4.05 -17.53 -2.51
CA LYS A 178 -4.71 -16.23 -2.74
C LYS A 178 -3.67 -15.20 -3.17
N LEU A 179 -3.78 -14.68 -4.38
CA LEU A 179 -2.96 -13.57 -4.90
C LEU A 179 -3.75 -12.27 -4.74
N ILE A 180 -3.35 -11.43 -3.80
CA ILE A 180 -4.04 -10.19 -3.45
C ILE A 180 -3.30 -9.03 -4.11
N PHE A 181 -3.93 -8.43 -5.13
CA PHE A 181 -3.46 -7.20 -5.75
C PHE A 181 -4.16 -6.03 -5.06
N GLN A 182 -3.41 -5.38 -4.17
CA GLN A 182 -3.94 -4.40 -3.24
C GLN A 182 -3.88 -2.99 -3.81
N PRO A 183 -5.00 -2.25 -3.87
CA PRO A 183 -5.01 -0.83 -4.21
C PRO A 183 -4.60 0.05 -3.03
N ALA A 184 -4.25 1.30 -3.34
CA ALA A 184 -4.14 2.42 -2.40
C ALA A 184 -3.26 2.12 -1.16
N GLU A 185 -2.09 1.50 -1.39
CA GLU A 185 -1.07 1.37 -0.35
C GLU A 185 -0.54 2.74 0.03
N GLU A 186 -0.27 3.60 -0.96
CA GLU A 186 0.24 4.95 -0.77
C GLU A 186 -0.72 5.80 0.06
N GLY A 187 -0.20 6.26 1.17
CA GLY A 187 -1.02 6.91 2.19
C GLY A 187 -1.68 5.96 3.19
N VAL A 188 -1.44 4.65 3.11
CA VAL A 188 -1.92 3.57 4.02
C VAL A 188 -3.45 3.46 4.07
N ARG A 189 -4.09 3.25 2.89
CA ARG A 189 -5.53 3.43 2.70
C ARG A 189 -6.30 2.17 2.31
N GLY A 190 -5.63 1.18 1.68
CA GLY A 190 -6.29 0.09 0.95
C GLY A 190 -6.44 -1.22 1.73
N ALA A 191 -5.39 -1.69 2.41
CA ALA A 191 -5.35 -3.03 3.01
C ALA A 191 -6.46 -3.30 4.01
N LYS A 192 -6.82 -2.30 4.84
CA LYS A 192 -7.91 -2.45 5.82
C LYS A 192 -9.23 -2.85 5.17
N SER A 193 -9.54 -2.32 3.98
CA SER A 193 -10.79 -2.63 3.27
C SER A 193 -10.87 -4.10 2.82
N ILE A 194 -9.73 -4.71 2.52
CA ILE A 194 -9.60 -6.12 2.14
C ILE A 194 -9.73 -7.03 3.37
N VAL A 195 -9.07 -6.64 4.47
CA VAL A 195 -9.16 -7.37 5.75
C VAL A 195 -10.59 -7.35 6.29
N ASP A 196 -11.23 -6.17 6.33
CA ASP A 196 -12.59 -6.02 6.83
C ASP A 196 -13.65 -6.71 5.94
N ASN A 197 -13.28 -7.10 4.70
CA ASN A 197 -14.11 -7.92 3.82
C ASN A 197 -13.87 -9.43 4.01
N GLY A 198 -13.04 -9.82 4.99
CA GLY A 198 -12.85 -11.22 5.40
C GLY A 198 -11.87 -12.04 4.56
N HIS A 199 -11.10 -11.42 3.65
CA HIS A 199 -10.22 -12.17 2.73
C HIS A 199 -9.01 -12.82 3.41
N LEU A 200 -8.65 -12.35 4.61
CA LEU A 200 -7.56 -12.92 5.41
C LEU A 200 -8.05 -13.92 6.48
N ASP A 201 -9.36 -14.17 6.56
CA ASP A 201 -9.91 -15.15 7.49
C ASP A 201 -9.54 -16.57 7.04
N GLY A 202 -9.02 -17.38 7.97
CA GLY A 202 -8.57 -18.74 7.72
C GLY A 202 -7.33 -18.85 6.83
N VAL A 203 -6.54 -17.78 6.69
CA VAL A 203 -5.23 -17.79 6.04
C VAL A 203 -4.18 -18.26 7.04
N ASP A 204 -3.41 -19.30 6.68
CA ASP A 204 -2.35 -19.87 7.51
C ASP A 204 -1.02 -19.15 7.34
N TYR A 205 -0.73 -18.70 6.10
CA TYR A 205 0.53 -18.01 5.77
C TYR A 205 0.24 -16.77 4.93
N MET A 206 0.87 -15.64 5.32
CA MET A 206 0.81 -14.38 4.57
C MET A 206 2.24 -13.96 4.17
N ILE A 207 2.46 -13.74 2.88
CA ILE A 207 3.75 -13.31 2.34
C ILE A 207 3.55 -12.00 1.55
N GLY A 208 4.22 -10.95 1.97
CA GLY A 208 4.33 -9.70 1.23
C GLY A 208 5.79 -9.37 0.96
N SER A 209 6.02 -8.42 0.07
CA SER A 209 7.36 -7.87 -0.13
C SER A 209 7.33 -6.43 -0.59
N HIS A 210 8.47 -5.76 -0.45
CA HIS A 210 8.74 -4.49 -1.10
C HIS A 210 10.11 -4.54 -1.78
N VAL A 211 10.21 -4.04 -3.00
CA VAL A 211 11.52 -3.79 -3.64
C VAL A 211 12.26 -2.74 -2.82
N THR A 212 13.55 -2.92 -2.65
CA THR A 212 14.34 -2.09 -1.73
C THR A 212 15.76 -1.93 -2.26
N ASN A 213 16.27 -0.72 -2.21
CA ASN A 213 17.63 -0.42 -2.65
C ASN A 213 18.67 -1.24 -1.85
N LYS A 214 19.65 -1.79 -2.55
CA LYS A 214 20.79 -2.49 -1.97
C LYS A 214 22.08 -1.72 -2.16
N LYS A 215 23.08 -2.03 -1.33
CA LYS A 215 24.43 -1.52 -1.53
C LYS A 215 25.02 -2.08 -2.83
N GLU A 216 25.88 -1.29 -3.48
CA GLU A 216 26.43 -1.62 -4.81
C GLU A 216 27.11 -3.01 -4.87
N ASP A 217 27.86 -3.37 -3.82
CA ASP A 217 28.60 -4.63 -3.74
C ASP A 217 27.86 -5.75 -2.99
N ASP A 218 26.58 -5.55 -2.61
CA ASP A 218 25.82 -6.56 -1.89
C ASP A 218 25.26 -7.62 -2.84
N PRO A 219 25.70 -8.88 -2.76
CA PRO A 219 25.18 -9.94 -3.61
C PRO A 219 23.75 -10.37 -3.25
N ALA A 220 23.26 -10.02 -2.05
CA ALA A 220 21.97 -10.47 -1.56
C ALA A 220 20.82 -10.00 -2.46
N VAL A 221 19.81 -10.86 -2.61
CA VAL A 221 18.60 -10.59 -3.37
C VAL A 221 17.36 -10.46 -2.47
N VAL A 222 17.45 -10.86 -1.20
CA VAL A 222 16.36 -10.81 -0.25
C VAL A 222 16.82 -10.66 1.20
N ILE A 223 16.04 -9.89 1.98
CA ILE A 223 15.99 -9.95 3.43
C ILE A 223 14.67 -10.64 3.79
N PRO A 224 14.67 -11.74 4.56
CA PRO A 224 13.49 -12.59 4.77
C PRO A 224 12.31 -11.93 5.47
N GLY A 225 12.52 -10.82 6.17
CA GLY A 225 11.43 -10.15 6.89
C GLY A 225 11.68 -8.68 7.20
N SER A 226 10.69 -8.08 7.87
CA SER A 226 10.73 -6.68 8.32
C SER A 226 10.13 -6.55 9.71
N TYR A 227 10.53 -5.48 10.42
CA TYR A 227 10.00 -5.10 11.73
C TYR A 227 10.02 -3.58 11.90
N GLY A 228 9.33 -3.07 12.93
CA GLY A 228 9.47 -1.70 13.41
C GLY A 228 8.84 -0.63 12.51
N SER A 229 7.91 -1.00 11.62
CA SER A 229 6.99 -0.05 11.00
C SER A 229 6.23 0.70 12.09
N LEU A 230 6.21 2.02 12.02
CA LEU A 230 5.40 2.81 12.92
C LEU A 230 3.92 2.65 12.59
N ALA A 231 3.12 2.33 13.60
CA ALA A 231 1.68 2.47 13.48
C ALA A 231 1.32 3.96 13.32
N MET A 232 0.33 4.26 12.48
CA MET A 232 -0.05 5.64 12.20
C MET A 232 -1.55 5.82 11.96
N THR A 233 -2.03 7.04 12.16
CA THR A 233 -3.40 7.46 11.83
C THR A 233 -3.39 8.88 11.28
N LYS A 234 -4.07 9.10 10.16
CA LYS A 234 -4.22 10.40 9.48
C LYS A 234 -5.65 10.86 9.51
N TYR A 235 -5.88 12.13 9.84
CA TYR A 235 -7.20 12.74 9.79
C TYR A 235 -7.20 14.05 9.00
N ASP A 236 -8.24 14.22 8.19
CA ASP A 236 -8.72 15.53 7.77
C ASP A 236 -9.74 16.00 8.81
N VAL A 237 -9.56 17.20 9.31
CA VAL A 237 -10.44 17.83 10.31
C VAL A 237 -11.02 19.10 9.72
N ILE A 238 -12.35 19.24 9.75
CA ILE A 238 -13.05 20.45 9.33
C ILE A 238 -13.71 21.05 10.58
N PHE A 239 -13.36 22.29 10.90
CA PHE A 239 -14.02 23.06 11.96
C PHE A 239 -15.10 23.96 11.36
N HIS A 240 -16.26 23.96 11.95
CA HIS A 240 -17.41 24.80 11.59
C HIS A 240 -17.74 25.77 12.72
N GLY A 241 -17.80 27.03 12.38
CA GLY A 241 -18.14 28.13 13.25
C GLY A 241 -19.32 28.95 12.76
N LYS A 242 -19.23 30.27 12.95
CA LYS A 242 -20.22 31.23 12.46
C LYS A 242 -19.54 32.54 12.10
N SER A 243 -19.69 32.99 10.86
CA SER A 243 -19.14 34.27 10.42
C SER A 243 -19.87 35.46 11.06
N ALA A 244 -19.14 36.53 11.23
CA ALA A 244 -19.64 37.83 11.71
C ALA A 244 -18.71 38.95 11.28
N HIS A 245 -19.23 40.19 11.32
CA HIS A 245 -18.39 41.37 11.08
C HIS A 245 -17.49 41.63 12.28
N ALA A 246 -16.17 41.52 12.10
CA ALA A 246 -15.21 41.55 13.19
C ALA A 246 -15.21 42.86 14.01
N GLY A 247 -15.57 43.99 13.42
CA GLY A 247 -15.65 45.27 14.09
C GLY A 247 -17.06 45.71 14.47
N GLY A 248 -18.12 45.13 13.85
CA GLY A 248 -19.50 45.58 14.02
C GLY A 248 -20.31 44.76 15.03
N SER A 249 -20.15 43.44 15.00
CA SER A 249 -20.90 42.50 15.85
C SER A 249 -20.11 41.20 16.11
N PRO A 250 -18.90 41.29 16.69
CA PRO A 250 -18.03 40.13 16.90
C PRO A 250 -18.63 39.07 17.84
N GLU A 251 -19.52 39.47 18.75
CA GLU A 251 -20.13 38.58 19.75
C GLU A 251 -21.13 37.59 19.16
N VAL A 252 -21.62 37.78 17.95
CA VAL A 252 -22.52 36.83 17.28
C VAL A 252 -21.76 35.75 16.50
N GLY A 253 -20.47 35.93 16.30
CA GLY A 253 -19.59 34.99 15.61
C GLY A 253 -19.17 33.77 16.46
N ARG A 254 -18.69 32.75 15.79
CA ARG A 254 -17.99 31.59 16.39
C ARG A 254 -16.72 31.40 15.60
N ASN A 255 -15.60 31.82 16.18
CA ASN A 255 -14.33 31.95 15.46
C ASN A 255 -13.55 30.63 15.44
N VAL A 256 -13.51 29.94 14.30
CA VAL A 256 -12.74 28.70 14.15
C VAL A 256 -11.24 28.87 14.29
N MET A 257 -10.68 30.10 14.10
CA MET A 257 -9.25 30.35 14.31
C MET A 257 -8.84 30.08 15.77
N LEU A 258 -9.74 30.35 16.73
CA LEU A 258 -9.48 30.05 18.13
C LEU A 258 -9.53 28.56 18.40
N ALA A 259 -10.48 27.82 17.78
CA ALA A 259 -10.55 26.38 17.91
C ALA A 259 -9.31 25.69 17.32
N VAL A 260 -8.87 26.09 16.11
CA VAL A 260 -7.65 25.59 15.47
C VAL A 260 -6.40 25.89 16.31
N GLY A 261 -6.23 27.15 16.76
CA GLY A 261 -5.08 27.53 17.58
C GLY A 261 -5.01 26.72 18.88
N THR A 262 -6.16 26.56 19.56
CA THR A 262 -6.27 25.72 20.78
C THR A 262 -5.94 24.27 20.48
N ALA A 263 -6.46 23.69 19.37
CA ALA A 263 -6.17 22.32 18.96
C ALA A 263 -4.67 22.12 18.72
N ILE A 264 -4.03 22.98 17.91
CA ILE A 264 -2.60 22.87 17.57
C ILE A 264 -1.74 22.85 18.83
N LEU A 265 -1.90 23.83 19.71
CA LEU A 265 -1.09 23.93 20.94
C LEU A 265 -1.23 22.68 21.81
N ASN A 266 -2.44 22.15 21.97
CA ASN A 266 -2.68 20.99 22.80
C ASN A 266 -2.29 19.68 22.13
N LEU A 267 -2.38 19.55 20.80
CA LEU A 267 -1.86 18.39 20.06
C LEU A 267 -0.36 18.20 20.28
N TYR A 268 0.42 19.29 20.20
CA TYR A 268 1.85 19.22 20.47
C TYR A 268 2.19 19.04 21.97
N ALA A 269 1.25 19.34 22.88
CA ALA A 269 1.37 19.11 24.30
C ALA A 269 0.98 17.69 24.77
N ILE A 270 0.53 16.80 23.88
CA ILE A 270 0.25 15.39 24.23
C ILE A 270 1.50 14.78 24.88
N PRO A 271 1.41 14.21 26.11
CA PRO A 271 2.53 13.56 26.76
C PRO A 271 3.07 12.43 25.88
N ARG A 272 4.40 12.40 25.71
CA ARG A 272 5.04 11.33 24.94
C ARG A 272 4.98 10.02 25.74
N HIS A 273 4.71 8.92 25.05
CA HIS A 273 4.54 7.61 25.68
C HIS A 273 5.91 7.07 26.15
N SER A 274 5.99 6.58 27.40
CA SER A 274 7.24 6.05 27.96
C SER A 274 7.66 4.69 27.39
N GLY A 275 6.71 3.94 26.81
CA GLY A 275 6.93 2.61 26.25
C GLY A 275 7.50 2.60 24.82
N GLY A 276 7.71 3.77 24.18
CA GLY A 276 8.26 3.82 22.83
C GLY A 276 8.02 5.13 22.11
N VAL A 277 8.40 5.15 20.83
CA VAL A 277 8.29 6.34 19.96
C VAL A 277 6.83 6.73 19.78
N SER A 278 6.54 8.02 20.00
CA SER A 278 5.24 8.63 19.71
C SER A 278 5.45 9.99 19.01
N ARG A 279 4.63 10.27 17.99
CA ARG A 279 4.72 11.46 17.15
C ARG A 279 3.33 12.04 16.90
N VAL A 280 3.28 13.34 16.69
CA VAL A 280 2.13 14.08 16.16
C VAL A 280 2.64 15.17 15.23
N ASN A 281 1.93 15.37 14.13
CA ASN A 281 2.19 16.47 13.21
C ASN A 281 0.89 17.10 12.73
N VAL A 282 0.84 18.41 12.69
CA VAL A 282 -0.16 19.19 11.97
C VAL A 282 0.51 19.65 10.68
N GLY A 283 0.11 19.03 9.56
CA GLY A 283 0.77 19.22 8.26
C GLY A 283 0.28 20.47 7.53
N THR A 284 -1.03 20.67 7.52
CA THR A 284 -1.66 21.83 6.85
C THR A 284 -2.76 22.44 7.69
N VAL A 285 -2.95 23.75 7.53
CA VAL A 285 -4.11 24.49 8.05
C VAL A 285 -4.53 25.53 7.01
N VAL A 286 -5.81 25.51 6.64
CA VAL A 286 -6.42 26.54 5.79
C VAL A 286 -7.66 27.06 6.52
N ALA A 287 -7.75 28.39 6.75
CA ALA A 287 -8.81 28.95 7.56
C ALA A 287 -9.14 30.40 7.15
N GLY A 288 -10.43 30.73 7.20
CA GLY A 288 -10.97 32.09 7.04
C GLY A 288 -10.94 32.63 5.61
N SER A 289 -11.65 33.77 5.40
CA SER A 289 -11.84 34.40 4.10
C SER A 289 -11.34 35.84 4.01
N GLY A 290 -11.15 36.53 5.13
CA GLY A 290 -10.74 37.94 5.13
C GLY A 290 -10.53 38.50 6.53
N ARG A 291 -9.71 39.58 6.61
CA ARG A 291 -9.29 40.18 7.89
C ARG A 291 -10.39 40.82 8.74
N ASN A 292 -11.51 41.19 8.13
CA ASN A 292 -12.64 41.83 8.76
C ASN A 292 -13.85 40.91 8.95
N VAL A 293 -13.68 39.60 8.70
CA VAL A 293 -14.69 38.55 8.86
C VAL A 293 -14.21 37.57 9.93
N ILE A 294 -15.03 37.25 10.91
CA ILE A 294 -14.81 36.17 11.85
C ILE A 294 -14.90 34.88 11.06
N ALA A 295 -13.82 34.08 11.08
CA ALA A 295 -13.71 32.84 10.30
C ALA A 295 -14.70 31.79 10.83
N ASP A 296 -15.47 31.21 9.91
CA ASP A 296 -16.49 30.20 10.18
C ASP A 296 -16.14 28.80 9.65
N GLU A 297 -15.08 28.67 8.87
CA GLU A 297 -14.57 27.38 8.41
C GLU A 297 -13.04 27.31 8.49
N ALA A 298 -12.53 26.14 8.89
CA ALA A 298 -11.10 25.81 8.81
C ALA A 298 -10.93 24.33 8.52
N LYS A 299 -9.96 24.01 7.65
CA LYS A 299 -9.48 22.65 7.40
C LYS A 299 -8.10 22.48 8.02
N MET A 300 -7.87 21.35 8.69
CA MET A 300 -6.59 20.95 9.27
C MET A 300 -6.30 19.50 8.93
N GLU A 301 -5.08 19.20 8.47
CA GLU A 301 -4.62 17.84 8.18
C GLU A 301 -3.58 17.44 9.22
N ILE A 302 -3.80 16.30 9.87
CA ILE A 302 -2.94 15.81 10.95
C ILE A 302 -2.56 14.34 10.76
N GLU A 303 -1.43 13.97 11.35
CA GLU A 303 -1.07 12.58 11.58
C GLU A 303 -0.56 12.37 13.01
N VAL A 304 -0.83 11.18 13.54
CA VAL A 304 -0.21 10.66 14.76
C VAL A 304 0.48 9.35 14.45
N ARG A 305 1.57 9.05 15.17
CA ARG A 305 2.31 7.79 15.02
C ARG A 305 2.71 7.23 16.37
N GLY A 306 2.78 5.90 16.46
CA GLY A 306 3.30 5.15 17.60
C GLY A 306 4.26 4.05 17.16
N GLU A 307 5.22 3.71 18.00
CA GLU A 307 6.12 2.58 17.76
C GLU A 307 5.36 1.25 17.66
N THR A 308 4.30 1.14 18.45
CA THR A 308 3.36 0.02 18.40
C THR A 308 1.94 0.53 18.09
N THR A 309 1.06 -0.39 17.72
CA THR A 309 -0.36 -0.09 17.49
C THR A 309 -1.00 0.53 18.74
N GLU A 310 -0.68 0.03 19.94
CA GLU A 310 -1.21 0.54 21.23
C GLU A 310 -0.75 1.98 21.49
N ILE A 311 0.51 2.29 21.20
CA ILE A 311 1.03 3.67 21.35
C ILE A 311 0.37 4.61 20.34
N ASN A 312 0.11 4.15 19.12
CA ASN A 312 -0.63 4.94 18.14
C ASN A 312 -2.08 5.18 18.58
N GLU A 313 -2.76 4.17 19.12
CA GLU A 313 -4.11 4.31 19.67
C GLU A 313 -4.16 5.31 20.84
N TYR A 314 -3.14 5.28 21.72
CA TYR A 314 -2.99 6.30 22.76
C TYR A 314 -2.90 7.71 22.16
N MET A 315 -2.03 7.94 21.19
CA MET A 315 -1.87 9.22 20.52
C MET A 315 -3.14 9.67 19.78
N LYS A 316 -3.80 8.75 19.09
CA LYS A 316 -5.05 8.98 18.38
C LYS A 316 -6.17 9.42 19.32
N ASN A 317 -6.36 8.71 20.43
CA ASN A 317 -7.41 9.02 21.39
C ASN A 317 -7.22 10.40 22.02
N TYR A 318 -5.97 10.77 22.36
CA TYR A 318 -5.65 12.13 22.81
C TYR A 318 -5.97 13.17 21.72
N ALA A 319 -5.55 12.93 20.49
CA ALA A 319 -5.75 13.87 19.37
C ALA A 319 -7.24 14.12 19.11
N VAL A 320 -8.06 13.06 19.04
CA VAL A 320 -9.51 13.15 18.86
C VAL A 320 -10.14 13.98 19.97
N ASN A 321 -9.86 13.64 21.23
CA ASN A 321 -10.39 14.36 22.38
C ASN A 321 -10.00 15.86 22.40
N ILE A 322 -8.76 16.18 22.05
CA ILE A 322 -8.27 17.57 21.98
C ILE A 322 -9.02 18.35 20.91
N ILE A 323 -9.18 17.79 19.70
CA ILE A 323 -9.83 18.45 18.57
C ILE A 323 -11.31 18.75 18.90
N GLU A 324 -12.04 17.75 19.40
CA GLU A 324 -13.45 17.92 19.80
C GLU A 324 -13.59 18.94 20.95
N SER A 325 -12.71 18.89 21.94
CA SER A 325 -12.74 19.81 23.08
C SER A 325 -12.40 21.23 22.66
N ALA A 326 -11.43 21.42 21.75
CA ALA A 326 -11.06 22.71 21.21
C ALA A 326 -12.22 23.34 20.41
N ALA A 327 -12.93 22.56 19.61
CA ALA A 327 -14.13 23.03 18.92
C ALA A 327 -15.20 23.50 19.91
N LYS A 328 -15.54 22.66 20.89
CA LYS A 328 -16.56 22.95 21.93
C LYS A 328 -16.20 24.18 22.76
N MET A 329 -14.93 24.35 23.14
CA MET A 329 -14.44 25.50 23.94
C MET A 329 -14.78 26.84 23.31
N HIS A 330 -14.78 26.92 21.98
CA HIS A 330 -15.03 28.13 21.21
C HIS A 330 -16.42 28.19 20.57
N GLY A 331 -17.33 27.27 20.99
CA GLY A 331 -18.69 27.20 20.46
C GLY A 331 -18.78 26.76 18.99
N CYS A 332 -17.75 26.11 18.50
CA CYS A 332 -17.66 25.52 17.15
C CYS A 332 -18.01 24.02 17.19
N THR A 333 -18.18 23.43 16.02
CA THR A 333 -18.23 21.97 15.82
C THR A 333 -17.06 21.52 14.96
N CYS A 334 -16.80 20.22 14.91
CA CYS A 334 -15.80 19.66 14.00
C CYS A 334 -16.27 18.33 13.43
N GLU A 335 -15.78 18.05 12.23
CA GLU A 335 -15.90 16.76 11.56
C GLU A 335 -14.48 16.21 11.37
N MET A 336 -14.29 14.90 11.60
CA MET A 336 -13.03 14.22 11.38
C MET A 336 -13.22 13.08 10.40
N LYS A 337 -12.46 13.11 9.29
CA LYS A 337 -12.45 12.04 8.29
C LYS A 337 -11.13 11.28 8.39
N LEU A 338 -11.22 9.96 8.60
CA LEU A 338 -10.05 9.08 8.56
C LEU A 338 -9.51 8.97 7.12
N MET A 339 -8.26 9.37 6.91
CA MET A 339 -7.65 9.47 5.59
C MET A 339 -6.66 8.34 5.32
N GLY A 340 -6.14 7.71 6.35
CA GLY A 340 -5.22 6.58 6.26
C GLY A 340 -4.84 6.07 7.63
N ALA A 341 -4.54 4.78 7.74
CA ALA A 341 -4.05 4.17 8.97
C ALA A 341 -3.25 2.90 8.68
N ALA A 342 -2.29 2.59 9.55
CA ALA A 342 -1.52 1.35 9.55
C ALA A 342 -1.22 0.93 10.98
N ASN A 343 -1.12 -0.38 11.19
CA ASN A 343 -0.63 -0.96 12.43
C ASN A 343 0.91 -1.04 12.41
N SER A 344 1.52 -1.33 13.55
CA SER A 344 2.90 -1.82 13.57
C SER A 344 2.96 -3.24 13.01
N LEU A 345 4.10 -3.64 12.45
CA LEU A 345 4.31 -4.98 11.94
C LEU A 345 5.62 -5.60 12.43
N ALA A 346 5.60 -6.92 12.55
CA ALA A 346 6.79 -7.74 12.71
C ALA A 346 6.59 -9.09 12.01
N SER A 347 7.59 -9.51 11.23
CA SER A 347 7.57 -10.82 10.55
C SER A 347 7.71 -11.98 11.54
N SER A 348 7.03 -13.09 11.27
CA SER A 348 7.11 -14.33 12.06
C SER A 348 8.45 -15.02 11.84
N GLU A 349 9.18 -15.31 12.91
CA GLU A 349 10.54 -15.88 12.87
C GLU A 349 10.59 -17.18 12.08
N ALA A 350 9.66 -18.11 12.35
CA ALA A 350 9.63 -19.40 11.65
C ALA A 350 9.40 -19.27 10.14
N LEU A 351 8.63 -18.28 9.68
CA LEU A 351 8.46 -18.06 8.25
C LEU A 351 9.66 -17.36 7.62
N MET A 352 10.34 -16.48 8.35
CA MET A 352 11.63 -15.89 7.89
C MET A 352 12.71 -16.96 7.71
N GLU A 353 12.86 -17.88 8.67
CA GLU A 353 13.80 -19.01 8.57
C GLU A 353 13.47 -19.90 7.36
N ARG A 354 12.18 -20.15 7.10
CA ARG A 354 11.75 -20.90 5.92
C ARG A 354 12.13 -20.18 4.62
N VAL A 355 11.87 -18.87 4.51
CA VAL A 355 12.29 -18.07 3.36
C VAL A 355 13.79 -18.18 3.12
N LYS A 356 14.59 -17.99 4.18
CA LYS A 356 16.04 -18.09 4.11
C LYS A 356 16.49 -19.47 3.59
N ARG A 357 16.02 -20.53 4.21
CA ARG A 357 16.38 -21.92 3.83
C ARG A 357 16.05 -22.20 2.37
N VAL A 358 14.82 -21.90 1.94
CA VAL A 358 14.39 -22.12 0.54
C VAL A 358 15.26 -21.33 -0.44
N CYS A 359 15.56 -20.07 -0.12
CA CYS A 359 16.42 -19.27 -0.99
C CYS A 359 17.85 -19.83 -1.08
N GLU A 360 18.48 -20.16 0.04
CA GLU A 360 19.87 -20.62 0.08
C GLU A 360 20.04 -22.06 -0.45
N GLU A 361 19.21 -23.00 0.05
CA GLU A 361 19.40 -24.43 -0.19
C GLU A 361 18.74 -24.91 -1.48
N ASP A 362 17.54 -24.42 -1.81
CA ASP A 362 16.75 -24.93 -2.94
C ASP A 362 16.87 -24.06 -4.20
N LEU A 363 16.80 -22.73 -4.03
CA LEU A 363 16.88 -21.79 -5.16
C LEU A 363 18.32 -21.37 -5.48
N HIS A 364 19.25 -21.52 -4.54
CA HIS A 364 20.65 -21.08 -4.62
C HIS A 364 20.75 -19.56 -4.85
N LEU A 365 19.88 -18.80 -4.19
CA LEU A 365 19.87 -17.35 -4.21
C LEU A 365 20.51 -16.79 -2.95
N PRO A 366 21.38 -15.78 -3.05
CA PRO A 366 22.04 -15.20 -1.89
C PRO A 366 21.05 -14.40 -1.03
N VAL A 367 21.03 -14.71 0.27
CA VAL A 367 20.21 -14.05 1.29
C VAL A 367 21.06 -13.08 2.10
N ALA A 368 20.49 -11.97 2.53
CA ALA A 368 21.17 -11.02 3.41
C ALA A 368 21.55 -11.68 4.76
N LYS A 369 22.58 -11.15 5.41
CA LYS A 369 22.99 -11.65 6.74
C LYS A 369 21.93 -11.36 7.80
N GLU A 370 21.24 -10.24 7.66
CA GLU A 370 20.15 -9.83 8.52
C GLU A 370 18.88 -10.60 8.16
N MET A 371 18.26 -11.25 9.15
CA MET A 371 17.00 -11.96 8.97
C MET A 371 15.81 -11.01 8.74
N SER A 372 15.89 -9.79 9.25
CA SER A 372 14.87 -8.77 9.09
C SER A 372 15.48 -7.38 9.05
N SER A 373 14.84 -6.47 8.32
CA SER A 373 15.19 -5.05 8.28
C SER A 373 14.21 -4.21 9.07
N LYS A 374 14.72 -3.15 9.69
CA LYS A 374 13.83 -2.14 10.30
C LYS A 374 13.17 -1.32 9.20
N ASN A 375 11.84 -1.30 9.19
CA ASN A 375 11.10 -0.41 8.31
C ASN A 375 11.07 1.02 8.90
N GLY A 376 11.53 2.01 8.13
CA GLY A 376 11.50 3.42 8.54
C GLY A 376 10.17 4.11 8.31
N GLY A 377 9.27 3.50 7.52
CA GLY A 377 7.95 4.01 7.15
C GLY A 377 6.81 3.31 7.87
N SER A 378 5.61 3.53 7.36
CA SER A 378 4.40 2.80 7.73
C SER A 378 3.89 2.07 6.49
N GLU A 379 3.37 0.87 6.68
CA GLU A 379 2.91 -0.04 5.63
C GLU A 379 1.53 -0.58 6.03
N ASP A 380 0.54 -0.45 5.19
CA ASP A 380 -0.81 -0.92 5.52
C ASP A 380 -0.98 -2.44 5.37
N VAL A 381 -0.03 -3.13 4.71
CA VAL A 381 0.09 -4.60 4.77
C VAL A 381 0.08 -5.13 6.20
N SER A 382 0.45 -4.30 7.17
CA SER A 382 0.38 -4.61 8.60
C SER A 382 -1.00 -5.10 9.06
N TYR A 383 -2.09 -4.57 8.49
CA TYR A 383 -3.44 -5.07 8.77
C TYR A 383 -3.61 -6.54 8.36
N MET A 384 -3.09 -6.91 7.19
CA MET A 384 -3.18 -8.28 6.69
C MET A 384 -2.31 -9.23 7.52
N MET A 385 -1.06 -8.82 7.80
CA MET A 385 -0.12 -9.62 8.61
C MET A 385 -0.67 -9.85 10.01
N ASN A 386 -1.11 -8.78 10.68
CA ASN A 386 -1.64 -8.87 12.03
C ASN A 386 -2.88 -9.76 12.08
N ARG A 387 -3.81 -9.63 11.10
CA ARG A 387 -5.00 -10.50 11.03
C ARG A 387 -4.66 -11.97 10.95
N VAL A 388 -3.67 -12.34 10.13
CA VAL A 388 -3.20 -13.72 10.00
C VAL A 388 -2.53 -14.20 11.30
N GLN A 389 -1.66 -13.38 11.89
CA GLN A 389 -0.97 -13.73 13.15
C GLN A 389 -1.92 -13.83 14.33
N GLU A 390 -2.95 -12.99 14.43
CA GLU A 390 -4.01 -13.06 15.46
C GLU A 390 -4.80 -14.38 15.43
N GLN A 391 -4.89 -15.02 14.26
CA GLN A 391 -5.54 -16.31 14.07
C GLN A 391 -4.59 -17.50 14.32
N GLY A 392 -3.33 -17.25 14.68
CA GLY A 392 -2.30 -18.28 14.88
C GLY A 392 -1.52 -18.65 13.61
N GLY A 393 -1.76 -17.96 12.49
CA GLY A 393 -0.99 -18.10 11.27
C GLY A 393 0.36 -17.37 11.34
N GLN A 394 1.13 -17.46 10.26
CA GLN A 394 2.45 -16.82 10.14
C GLN A 394 2.45 -15.79 9.00
N ALA A 395 3.16 -14.68 9.21
CA ALA A 395 3.25 -13.63 8.21
C ALA A 395 4.68 -13.10 8.08
N THR A 396 5.10 -12.77 6.86
CA THR A 396 6.36 -12.08 6.62
C THR A 396 6.22 -10.99 5.56
N PHE A 397 6.99 -9.92 5.73
CA PHE A 397 7.15 -8.84 4.76
C PHE A 397 8.62 -8.74 4.38
N MET A 398 8.96 -9.37 3.26
CA MET A 398 10.32 -9.46 2.75
C MET A 398 10.79 -8.13 2.15
N ARG A 399 12.10 -7.91 2.10
CA ARG A 399 12.71 -6.88 1.24
C ARG A 399 13.38 -7.59 0.07
N VAL A 400 12.86 -7.37 -1.14
CA VAL A 400 13.48 -7.89 -2.37
C VAL A 400 14.46 -6.83 -2.86
N LEU A 401 15.74 -7.19 -2.85
CA LEU A 401 16.83 -6.24 -3.02
C LEU A 401 17.15 -5.99 -4.49
N THR A 402 17.23 -4.72 -4.87
CA THR A 402 17.53 -4.26 -6.23
C THR A 402 18.38 -2.99 -6.20
N HIS A 403 18.93 -2.60 -7.34
CA HIS A 403 19.47 -1.25 -7.51
C HIS A 403 18.35 -0.30 -7.91
N GLU A 404 18.27 0.83 -7.22
CA GLU A 404 17.32 1.89 -7.50
C GLU A 404 18.07 3.11 -8.09
N ALA A 405 17.51 3.68 -9.13
CA ALA A 405 17.95 4.98 -9.65
C ALA A 405 17.14 6.07 -8.95
N GLY A 406 17.78 6.77 -8.04
CA GLY A 406 17.17 7.81 -7.22
C GLY A 406 16.43 7.26 -5.97
N PRO A 407 16.18 8.14 -5.00
CA PRO A 407 15.44 7.78 -3.78
C PRO A 407 13.98 7.43 -4.10
N GLY A 408 13.38 6.57 -3.29
CA GLY A 408 11.92 6.36 -3.32
C GLY A 408 11.15 7.68 -3.22
N HIS A 409 9.99 7.77 -3.88
CA HIS A 409 9.13 8.96 -4.02
C HIS A 409 9.77 10.15 -4.76
N SER A 410 10.95 9.96 -5.41
CA SER A 410 11.55 11.00 -6.23
C SER A 410 11.15 10.88 -7.69
N ARG A 411 11.23 12.00 -8.41
CA ARG A 411 10.89 12.09 -9.84
C ARG A 411 11.80 11.28 -10.78
N ILE A 412 12.94 10.81 -10.28
CA ILE A 412 13.94 10.02 -11.01
C ILE A 412 14.03 8.58 -10.51
N PHE A 413 13.06 8.13 -9.69
CA PHE A 413 13.04 6.75 -9.18
C PHE A 413 12.87 5.75 -10.33
N ASP A 414 13.62 4.67 -10.26
CA ASP A 414 13.48 3.51 -11.15
C ASP A 414 14.17 2.31 -10.51
N ILE A 415 13.80 1.10 -10.89
CA ILE A 415 14.34 -0.15 -10.35
C ILE A 415 15.05 -0.95 -11.46
N ASP A 416 16.11 -1.68 -11.10
CA ASP A 416 16.68 -2.68 -12.01
C ASP A 416 15.70 -3.85 -12.17
N GLU A 417 15.25 -4.08 -13.40
CA GLU A 417 14.22 -5.06 -13.76
C GLU A 417 14.68 -6.52 -13.58
N GLN A 418 15.96 -6.76 -13.33
CA GLN A 418 16.48 -8.09 -12.96
C GLN A 418 15.91 -8.59 -11.62
N VAL A 419 15.40 -7.71 -10.79
CA VAL A 419 14.69 -8.05 -9.54
C VAL A 419 13.44 -8.89 -9.78
N LEU A 420 12.74 -8.67 -10.91
CA LEU A 420 11.43 -9.28 -11.18
C LEU A 420 11.49 -10.82 -11.21
N PRO A 421 12.33 -11.49 -12.03
CA PRO A 421 12.39 -12.94 -12.03
C PRO A 421 12.92 -13.51 -10.69
N ASN A 422 13.80 -12.81 -9.98
CA ASN A 422 14.26 -13.25 -8.67
C ASN A 422 13.14 -13.24 -7.62
N ALA A 423 12.33 -12.20 -7.59
CA ALA A 423 11.17 -12.16 -6.71
C ALA A 423 10.17 -13.28 -7.02
N VAL A 424 9.88 -13.53 -8.30
CA VAL A 424 9.00 -14.65 -8.71
C VAL A 424 9.54 -15.99 -8.20
N LYS A 425 10.87 -16.26 -8.33
CA LYS A 425 11.49 -17.48 -7.80
C LYS A 425 11.29 -17.62 -6.29
N ILE A 426 11.51 -16.53 -5.54
CA ILE A 426 11.41 -16.52 -4.08
C ILE A 426 9.97 -16.84 -3.65
N PHE A 427 8.98 -16.10 -4.17
CA PHE A 427 7.58 -16.33 -3.83
C PHE A 427 7.14 -17.76 -4.18
N CYS A 428 7.41 -18.23 -5.40
CA CYS A 428 7.00 -19.55 -5.85
C CYS A 428 7.72 -20.68 -5.10
N GLY A 429 8.99 -20.51 -4.79
CA GLY A 429 9.76 -21.48 -4.03
C GLY A 429 9.24 -21.64 -2.61
N VAL A 430 8.97 -20.52 -1.92
CA VAL A 430 8.44 -20.55 -0.55
C VAL A 430 7.01 -21.12 -0.52
N VAL A 431 6.16 -20.76 -1.49
CA VAL A 431 4.82 -21.32 -1.60
C VAL A 431 4.85 -22.81 -1.86
N TYR A 432 5.72 -23.25 -2.78
CA TYR A 432 5.89 -24.69 -3.04
C TYR A 432 6.35 -25.43 -1.78
N ASP A 433 7.31 -24.90 -1.02
CA ASP A 433 7.78 -25.50 0.24
C ASP A 433 6.68 -25.60 1.32
N ILE A 434 5.73 -24.69 1.32
CA ILE A 434 4.59 -24.72 2.27
C ILE A 434 3.52 -25.74 1.85
N MET A 435 3.32 -25.93 0.54
CA MET A 435 2.12 -26.55 -0.02
C MET A 435 2.36 -27.88 -0.73
N HIS A 436 3.58 -28.42 -0.74
CA HIS A 436 3.90 -29.72 -1.36
C HIS A 436 3.70 -30.92 -0.43
#